data_8a744422cc79551c437d998b324f16fb
#
_entry.id   8a744422cc79551c437d998b324f16fb
#
_cell.length_a   1.000
_cell.length_b   1.000
_cell.length_c   1.000
_cell.angle_alpha   90.00
_cell.angle_beta   90.00
_cell.angle_gamma   90.00
#
_symmetry.space_group_name_H-M   'P 1'
#
loop_
_entity.id
_entity.type
_entity.pdbx_description
1 polymer ?
#
loop_
_entity_poly.entity_id
_entity_poly.type
_entity_poly.pdbx_seq_one_letter_code
_entity_poly.pdbx_strand_id
1 'polypeptide(L)'
;RREIESGMQEQALILLESLDANDAAPGIALFDESWHEGVVGILASRIKDKLHRPVFAFAPGEGGIVKGSGRSIPGLHLRDALDLVAKRAPGLLIRFGGHAMAAGATVNAENFEKFKELFAQVAGELLAPADLTRTLETDGNLEGSYISLATARLLENEIWGQGFPAPLFLDEFDVEQQRVLKDKHLKLRLRKGDTRIDAIQFNFTTQPGNRTRAASLRRNAKRVKPI
;
A
#
# COMPACT_ATOMS: atom_id res chain seq x y z
N ARG A 1 0.44 21.48 11.28
CA ARG A 1 1.00 20.25 10.66
C ARG A 1 0.01 19.07 10.70
N ARG A 2 -0.47 18.66 11.89
CA ARG A 2 -1.43 17.54 12.04
C ARG A 2 -2.78 17.76 11.32
N GLU A 3 -3.28 18.98 11.29
CA GLU A 3 -4.56 19.31 10.61
C GLU A 3 -4.41 19.28 9.08
N ILE A 4 -3.30 19.76 8.53
CA ILE A 4 -2.97 19.68 7.10
C ILE A 4 -2.79 18.21 6.70
N GLU A 5 -2.08 17.42 7.51
CA GLU A 5 -1.91 15.98 7.30
C GLU A 5 -3.27 15.24 7.31
N SER A 6 -4.19 15.63 8.21
CA SER A 6 -5.52 15.01 8.30
C SER A 6 -6.40 15.34 7.09
N GLY A 7 -6.44 16.60 6.65
CA GLY A 7 -7.23 17.04 5.49
C GLY A 7 -6.71 16.42 4.18
N MET A 8 -5.41 16.38 3.97
CA MET A 8 -4.79 15.71 2.82
C MET A 8 -4.97 14.18 2.84
N GLN A 9 -5.01 13.58 4.04
CA GLN A 9 -5.30 12.15 4.17
C GLN A 9 -6.73 11.82 3.74
N GLU A 10 -7.68 12.70 4.01
CA GLU A 10 -9.09 12.53 3.62
C GLU A 10 -9.27 12.71 2.11
N GLN A 11 -8.65 13.73 1.51
CA GLN A 11 -8.61 13.92 0.05
C GLN A 11 -7.93 12.74 -0.66
N ALA A 12 -6.80 12.25 -0.11
CA ALA A 12 -6.12 11.08 -0.63
C ALA A 12 -6.99 9.81 -0.57
N LEU A 13 -7.83 9.66 0.44
CA LEU A 13 -8.77 8.54 0.54
C LEU A 13 -9.87 8.64 -0.52
N ILE A 14 -10.40 9.83 -0.78
CA ILE A 14 -11.40 10.05 -1.84
C ILE A 14 -10.78 9.73 -3.21
N LEU A 15 -9.58 10.24 -3.49
CA LEU A 15 -8.85 9.93 -4.72
C LEU A 15 -8.60 8.42 -4.84
N LEU A 16 -8.16 7.78 -3.75
CA LEU A 16 -7.95 6.35 -3.71
C LEU A 16 -9.23 5.56 -4.01
N GLU A 17 -10.39 5.98 -3.52
CA GLU A 17 -11.66 5.29 -3.80
C GLU A 17 -12.04 5.33 -5.28
N SER A 18 -11.67 6.39 -6.01
CA SER A 18 -11.95 6.56 -7.44
C SER A 18 -10.99 5.83 -8.38
N LEU A 19 -9.81 5.40 -7.90
CA LEU A 19 -8.80 4.72 -8.72
C LEU A 19 -9.05 3.21 -8.75
N ASP A 20 -9.15 2.64 -9.95
CA ASP A 20 -9.18 1.18 -10.19
C ASP A 20 -7.78 0.68 -10.60
N ALA A 21 -7.35 -0.41 -9.98
CA ALA A 21 -6.06 -1.03 -10.29
C ALA A 21 -6.04 -1.67 -11.70
N ASN A 22 -7.20 -2.06 -12.22
CA ASN A 22 -7.30 -2.70 -13.55
C ASN A 22 -7.09 -1.71 -14.68
N ASP A 23 -7.47 -0.45 -14.48
CA ASP A 23 -7.33 0.62 -15.46
C ASP A 23 -6.08 1.49 -15.23
N ALA A 24 -5.30 1.18 -14.20
CA ALA A 24 -4.14 1.97 -13.83
C ALA A 24 -2.96 1.75 -14.80
N ALA A 25 -2.37 2.85 -15.27
CA ALA A 25 -1.13 2.81 -16.03
C ALA A 25 -0.01 2.10 -15.26
N PRO A 26 0.98 1.49 -15.95
CA PRO A 26 2.10 0.79 -15.30
C PRO A 26 2.92 1.66 -14.35
N GLY A 27 3.00 2.96 -14.61
CA GLY A 27 3.59 3.98 -13.74
C GLY A 27 2.62 5.16 -13.59
N ILE A 28 2.45 5.66 -12.38
CA ILE A 28 1.47 6.68 -12.04
C ILE A 28 2.18 7.95 -11.57
N ALA A 29 1.84 9.10 -12.14
CA ALA A 29 2.21 10.39 -11.61
C ALA A 29 0.95 11.24 -11.38
N LEU A 30 0.84 11.82 -10.19
CA LEU A 30 -0.29 12.63 -9.76
C LEU A 30 0.20 13.96 -9.23
N PHE A 31 -0.56 15.01 -9.49
CA PHE A 31 -0.30 16.35 -9.00
C PHE A 31 -1.61 16.99 -8.55
N ASP A 32 -1.56 17.74 -7.47
CA ASP A 32 -2.65 18.59 -7.04
C ASP A 32 -2.09 19.84 -6.35
N GLU A 33 -2.67 21.00 -6.67
CA GLU A 33 -2.23 22.29 -6.13
C GLU A 33 -2.41 22.41 -4.61
N SER A 34 -3.33 21.66 -4.04
CA SER A 34 -3.60 21.64 -2.60
C SER A 34 -2.62 20.77 -1.80
N TRP A 35 -1.80 19.98 -2.49
CA TRP A 35 -0.87 19.07 -1.81
C TRP A 35 0.37 19.80 -1.29
N HIS A 36 0.92 19.29 -0.18
CA HIS A 36 2.10 19.83 0.47
C HIS A 36 3.29 18.87 0.35
N GLU A 37 4.50 19.41 0.07
CA GLU A 37 5.75 18.64 -0.09
C GLU A 37 6.00 17.63 1.05
N GLY A 38 5.66 17.98 2.29
CA GLY A 38 5.86 17.12 3.46
C GLY A 38 4.95 15.89 3.54
N VAL A 39 3.94 15.78 2.66
CA VAL A 39 2.91 14.73 2.73
C VAL A 39 2.86 13.84 1.49
N VAL A 40 3.33 14.35 0.34
CA VAL A 40 3.29 13.60 -0.94
C VAL A 40 3.99 12.24 -0.89
N GLY A 41 5.01 12.08 -0.05
CA GLY A 41 5.68 10.80 0.12
C GLY A 41 4.79 9.73 0.80
N ILE A 42 3.95 10.13 1.76
CA ILE A 42 2.99 9.25 2.42
C ILE A 42 1.85 8.92 1.45
N LEU A 43 1.40 9.91 0.69
CA LEU A 43 0.36 9.75 -0.32
C LEU A 43 0.81 8.76 -1.41
N ALA A 44 2.00 8.95 -1.99
CA ALA A 44 2.57 8.03 -2.96
C ALA A 44 2.65 6.59 -2.43
N SER A 45 3.04 6.41 -1.15
CA SER A 45 3.08 5.08 -0.53
C SER A 45 1.69 4.43 -0.49
N ARG A 46 0.65 5.17 -0.07
CA ARG A 46 -0.71 4.63 0.02
C ARG A 46 -1.30 4.27 -1.33
N ILE A 47 -1.07 5.12 -2.35
CA ILE A 47 -1.53 4.85 -3.71
C ILE A 47 -0.81 3.62 -4.27
N LYS A 48 0.51 3.55 -4.09
CA LYS A 48 1.32 2.37 -4.44
C LYS A 48 0.79 1.10 -3.77
N ASP A 49 0.48 1.15 -2.47
CA ASP A 49 -0.03 -0.01 -1.73
C ASP A 49 -1.42 -0.45 -2.21
N LYS A 50 -2.27 0.49 -2.63
CA LYS A 50 -3.59 0.19 -3.16
C LYS A 50 -3.53 -0.39 -4.57
N LEU A 51 -2.82 0.30 -5.48
CA LEU A 51 -2.84 0.00 -6.91
C LEU A 51 -1.76 -1.01 -7.34
N HIS A 52 -0.79 -1.29 -6.47
CA HIS A 52 0.40 -2.08 -6.78
C HIS A 52 1.09 -1.59 -8.05
N ARG A 53 1.40 -0.29 -8.09
CA ARG A 53 2.07 0.42 -9.18
C ARG A 53 3.12 1.36 -8.61
N PRO A 54 4.24 1.61 -9.30
CA PRO A 54 5.14 2.70 -8.95
C PRO A 54 4.39 4.04 -9.09
N VAL A 55 4.52 4.91 -8.11
CA VAL A 55 3.75 6.15 -8.01
C VAL A 55 4.67 7.31 -7.69
N PHE A 56 4.51 8.43 -8.39
CA PHE A 56 4.96 9.75 -7.98
C PHE A 56 3.76 10.62 -7.60
N ALA A 57 3.80 11.27 -6.44
CA ALA A 57 2.88 12.33 -6.05
C ALA A 57 3.66 13.65 -5.96
N PHE A 58 3.14 14.69 -6.63
CA PHE A 58 3.77 16.01 -6.74
C PHE A 58 2.95 17.06 -6.03
N ALA A 59 3.63 17.99 -5.38
CA ALA A 59 3.08 19.21 -4.81
C ALA A 59 3.68 20.43 -5.50
N PRO A 60 3.01 21.61 -5.46
CA PRO A 60 3.58 22.84 -5.95
C PRO A 60 4.84 23.21 -5.19
N GLY A 61 5.82 23.73 -5.91
CA GLY A 61 7.05 24.34 -5.37
C GLY A 61 7.14 25.79 -5.79
N GLU A 62 8.16 26.50 -5.30
CA GLU A 62 8.37 27.90 -5.68
C GLU A 62 8.92 28.02 -7.10
N GLY A 63 8.55 29.11 -7.79
CA GLY A 63 9.10 29.43 -9.14
C GLY A 63 8.53 28.59 -10.27
N GLY A 64 7.28 28.11 -10.19
CA GLY A 64 6.62 27.40 -11.28
C GLY A 64 7.10 25.95 -11.45
N ILE A 65 7.70 25.37 -10.42
CA ILE A 65 8.10 23.97 -10.39
C ILE A 65 7.13 23.12 -9.55
N VAL A 66 7.15 21.82 -9.78
CA VAL A 66 6.48 20.84 -8.92
C VAL A 66 7.52 19.84 -8.38
N LYS A 67 7.39 19.49 -7.10
CA LYS A 67 8.28 18.57 -6.41
C LYS A 67 7.55 17.30 -6.07
N GLY A 68 8.06 16.17 -6.53
CA GLY A 68 7.47 14.86 -6.37
C GLY A 68 8.26 13.94 -5.45
N SER A 69 7.51 13.14 -4.71
CA SER A 69 8.04 11.96 -4.01
C SER A 69 7.50 10.70 -4.65
N GLY A 70 8.40 9.81 -5.03
CA GLY A 70 8.07 8.52 -5.64
C GLY A 70 8.21 7.36 -4.68
N ARG A 71 7.39 6.33 -4.92
CA ARG A 71 7.45 5.02 -4.26
C ARG A 71 7.30 3.93 -5.30
N SER A 72 8.14 2.90 -5.20
CA SER A 72 8.18 1.78 -6.15
C SER A 72 7.58 0.50 -5.58
N ILE A 73 7.38 -0.44 -6.48
CA ILE A 73 7.06 -1.85 -6.21
C ILE A 73 8.29 -2.71 -6.52
N PRO A 74 8.36 -3.96 -6.04
CA PRO A 74 9.36 -4.92 -6.53
C PRO A 74 9.34 -5.01 -8.07
N GLY A 75 10.48 -5.23 -8.68
CA GLY A 75 10.62 -5.25 -10.14
C GLY A 75 11.06 -3.92 -10.78
N LEU A 76 10.81 -2.76 -10.14
CA LEU A 76 11.23 -1.46 -10.67
C LEU A 76 12.21 -0.73 -9.75
N HIS A 77 13.43 -0.49 -10.20
CA HIS A 77 14.38 0.41 -9.54
C HIS A 77 14.06 1.87 -9.89
N LEU A 78 13.45 2.61 -8.96
CA LEU A 78 12.83 3.90 -9.24
C LEU A 78 13.83 4.97 -9.72
N ARG A 79 15.04 4.99 -9.14
CA ARG A 79 16.08 5.93 -9.58
C ARG A 79 16.53 5.65 -11.00
N ASP A 80 16.69 4.38 -11.38
CA ASP A 80 17.11 4.00 -12.72
C ASP A 80 16.02 4.31 -13.75
N ALA A 81 14.74 4.16 -13.37
CA ALA A 81 13.62 4.61 -14.19
C ALA A 81 13.67 6.12 -14.43
N LEU A 82 13.97 6.93 -13.40
CA LEU A 82 14.16 8.38 -13.57
C LEU A 82 15.37 8.74 -14.43
N ASP A 83 16.47 7.99 -14.33
CA ASP A 83 17.65 8.17 -15.18
C ASP A 83 17.29 7.91 -16.66
N LEU A 84 16.47 6.89 -16.91
CA LEU A 84 15.98 6.59 -18.27
C LEU A 84 15.03 7.69 -18.78
N VAL A 85 14.13 8.22 -17.92
CA VAL A 85 13.30 9.38 -18.25
C VAL A 85 14.16 10.60 -18.62
N ALA A 86 15.20 10.88 -17.82
CA ALA A 86 16.10 12.01 -18.06
C ALA A 86 16.89 11.85 -19.37
N LYS A 87 17.32 10.64 -19.72
CA LYS A 87 18.00 10.33 -20.98
C LYS A 87 17.10 10.47 -22.21
N ARG A 88 15.83 10.08 -22.09
CA ARG A 88 14.85 10.18 -23.18
C ARG A 88 14.34 11.60 -23.41
N ALA A 89 14.26 12.40 -22.37
CA ALA A 89 13.83 13.80 -22.44
C ALA A 89 14.80 14.70 -21.66
N PRO A 90 15.96 15.06 -22.26
CA PRO A 90 16.92 15.96 -21.65
C PRO A 90 16.26 17.28 -21.22
N GLY A 91 16.51 17.71 -19.97
CA GLY A 91 15.93 18.94 -19.40
C GLY A 91 14.51 18.79 -18.83
N LEU A 92 13.83 17.65 -18.98
CA LEU A 92 12.53 17.40 -18.36
C LEU A 92 12.60 17.38 -16.84
N LEU A 93 13.61 16.69 -16.31
CA LEU A 93 13.89 16.64 -14.88
C LEU A 93 14.91 17.71 -14.51
N ILE A 94 14.51 18.68 -13.70
CA ILE A 94 15.39 19.71 -13.15
C ILE A 94 16.34 19.09 -12.14
N ARG A 95 15.79 18.22 -11.28
CA ARG A 95 16.53 17.49 -10.25
C ARG A 95 15.83 16.17 -9.95
N PHE A 96 16.60 15.11 -9.76
CA PHE A 96 16.08 13.84 -9.26
C PHE A 96 17.14 13.09 -8.47
N GLY A 97 16.70 12.13 -7.67
CA GLY A 97 17.59 11.28 -6.87
C GLY A 97 16.81 10.38 -5.94
N GLY A 98 17.51 9.39 -5.38
CA GLY A 98 16.90 8.42 -4.48
C GLY A 98 17.52 7.04 -4.64
N HIS A 99 16.72 6.02 -4.33
CA HIS A 99 17.10 4.62 -4.31
C HIS A 99 16.07 3.77 -5.07
N ALA A 100 16.20 2.45 -4.98
CA ALA A 100 15.31 1.52 -5.68
C ALA A 100 13.82 1.74 -5.36
N MET A 101 13.47 1.88 -4.08
CA MET A 101 12.08 1.90 -3.62
C MET A 101 11.51 3.30 -3.36
N ALA A 102 12.35 4.33 -3.32
CA ALA A 102 11.94 5.69 -3.06
C ALA A 102 12.86 6.69 -3.75
N ALA A 103 12.28 7.68 -4.42
CA ALA A 103 13.02 8.73 -5.11
C ALA A 103 12.26 10.07 -5.07
N GLY A 104 12.99 11.16 -5.29
CA GLY A 104 12.44 12.48 -5.50
C GLY A 104 12.66 12.95 -6.91
N ALA A 105 11.75 13.75 -7.46
CA ALA A 105 11.87 14.40 -8.76
C ALA A 105 11.33 15.84 -8.69
N THR A 106 11.97 16.73 -9.46
CA THR A 106 11.52 18.12 -9.63
C THR A 106 11.38 18.39 -11.13
N VAL A 107 10.25 18.88 -11.54
CA VAL A 107 9.96 19.26 -12.94
C VAL A 107 9.33 20.64 -12.99
N ASN A 108 9.39 21.33 -14.14
CA ASN A 108 8.57 22.52 -14.36
C ASN A 108 7.10 22.09 -14.41
N ALA A 109 6.21 22.90 -13.82
CA ALA A 109 4.76 22.61 -13.78
C ALA A 109 4.18 22.38 -15.18
N GLU A 110 4.61 23.17 -16.17
CA GLU A 110 4.21 23.04 -17.57
C GLU A 110 4.61 21.69 -18.22
N ASN A 111 5.64 21.04 -17.69
CA ASN A 111 6.16 19.77 -18.18
C ASN A 111 5.64 18.54 -17.41
N PHE A 112 4.73 18.75 -16.45
CA PHE A 112 4.23 17.66 -15.62
C PHE A 112 3.55 16.55 -16.41
N GLU A 113 2.68 16.88 -17.37
CA GLU A 113 2.01 15.87 -18.20
C GLU A 113 2.99 15.07 -19.05
N LYS A 114 4.02 15.71 -19.59
CA LYS A 114 5.09 15.01 -20.31
C LYS A 114 5.87 14.04 -19.41
N PHE A 115 6.13 14.45 -18.17
CA PHE A 115 6.75 13.54 -17.19
C PHE A 115 5.85 12.34 -16.89
N LYS A 116 4.56 12.56 -16.66
CA LYS A 116 3.57 11.53 -16.36
C LYS A 116 3.49 10.47 -17.47
N GLU A 117 3.38 10.92 -18.73
CA GLU A 117 3.34 10.03 -19.90
C GLU A 117 4.63 9.21 -20.03
N LEU A 118 5.79 9.88 -19.95
CA LEU A 118 7.08 9.22 -20.12
C LEU A 118 7.40 8.28 -18.96
N PHE A 119 7.04 8.63 -17.73
CA PHE A 119 7.19 7.76 -16.58
C PHE A 119 6.32 6.51 -16.70
N ALA A 120 5.07 6.65 -17.15
CA ALA A 120 4.18 5.52 -17.40
C ALA A 120 4.73 4.58 -18.48
N GLN A 121 5.27 5.15 -19.57
CA GLN A 121 5.91 4.38 -20.63
C GLN A 121 7.14 3.62 -20.13
N VAL A 122 8.06 4.30 -19.43
CA VAL A 122 9.28 3.68 -18.88
C VAL A 122 8.94 2.58 -17.88
N ALA A 123 7.96 2.80 -17.03
CA ALA A 123 7.50 1.78 -16.08
C ALA A 123 6.92 0.56 -16.83
N GLY A 124 6.15 0.78 -17.90
CA GLY A 124 5.58 -0.31 -18.71
C GLY A 124 6.62 -1.13 -19.47
N GLU A 125 7.76 -0.53 -19.80
CA GLU A 125 8.86 -1.24 -20.46
C GLU A 125 9.74 -2.04 -19.49
N LEU A 126 9.88 -1.55 -18.26
CA LEU A 126 10.74 -2.14 -17.24
C LEU A 126 10.03 -3.20 -16.38
N LEU A 127 8.71 -3.13 -16.25
CA LEU A 127 7.91 -4.06 -15.45
C LEU A 127 7.31 -5.15 -16.34
N ALA A 128 7.46 -6.40 -15.94
CA ALA A 128 6.70 -7.48 -16.53
C ALA A 128 5.24 -7.47 -16.03
N PRO A 129 4.27 -8.02 -16.78
CA PRO A 129 2.87 -8.13 -16.31
C PRO A 129 2.72 -8.81 -14.94
N ALA A 130 3.60 -9.76 -14.62
CA ALA A 130 3.64 -10.44 -13.34
C ALA A 130 3.97 -9.50 -12.18
N ASP A 131 4.88 -8.51 -12.39
CA ASP A 131 5.26 -7.52 -11.38
C ASP A 131 4.11 -6.58 -11.04
N LEU A 132 3.16 -6.40 -11.96
CA LEU A 132 1.96 -5.59 -11.78
C LEU A 132 0.82 -6.33 -11.06
N THR A 133 0.99 -7.62 -10.83
CA THR A 133 0.05 -8.45 -10.09
C THR A 133 0.53 -8.57 -8.66
N ARG A 134 -0.30 -8.13 -7.70
CA ARG A 134 0.04 -8.26 -6.30
C ARG A 134 0.00 -9.72 -5.88
N THR A 135 1.17 -10.32 -5.71
CA THR A 135 1.33 -11.66 -5.13
C THR A 135 1.67 -11.55 -3.65
N LEU A 136 1.14 -12.45 -2.86
CA LEU A 136 1.48 -12.62 -1.45
C LEU A 136 2.29 -13.91 -1.35
N GLU A 137 3.59 -13.79 -1.20
CA GLU A 137 4.45 -14.95 -0.93
C GLU A 137 4.25 -15.40 0.50
N THR A 138 4.10 -16.70 0.70
CA THR A 138 3.88 -17.30 2.01
C THR A 138 4.82 -18.47 2.21
N ASP A 139 5.18 -18.71 3.47
CA ASP A 139 6.02 -19.85 3.90
C ASP A 139 5.20 -21.14 4.08
N GLY A 140 4.00 -21.17 3.48
CA GLY A 140 3.09 -22.30 3.58
C GLY A 140 2.22 -22.27 4.83
N ASN A 141 1.74 -23.44 5.24
CA ASN A 141 0.93 -23.59 6.45
C ASN A 141 1.80 -23.80 7.69
N LEU A 142 1.29 -23.36 8.84
CA LEU A 142 1.89 -23.66 10.13
C LEU A 142 1.16 -24.84 10.77
N GLU A 143 1.88 -25.92 11.09
CA GLU A 143 1.26 -27.04 11.79
C GLU A 143 0.67 -26.60 13.14
N GLY A 144 -0.45 -27.22 13.53
CA GLY A 144 -1.19 -26.83 14.73
C GLY A 144 -0.35 -26.84 16.02
N SER A 145 0.64 -27.73 16.10
CA SER A 145 1.61 -27.81 17.22
C SER A 145 2.49 -26.58 17.37
N TYR A 146 2.77 -25.88 16.26
CA TYR A 146 3.58 -24.67 16.23
C TYR A 146 2.74 -23.37 16.36
N ILE A 147 1.42 -23.46 16.31
CA ILE A 147 0.54 -22.31 16.56
C ILE A 147 0.51 -22.05 18.07
N SER A 148 1.55 -21.46 18.59
CA SER A 148 1.77 -21.27 20.02
C SER A 148 2.39 -19.91 20.34
N LEU A 149 2.24 -19.48 21.60
CA LEU A 149 2.88 -18.26 22.09
C LEU A 149 4.42 -18.38 22.07
N ALA A 150 4.96 -19.59 22.21
CA ALA A 150 6.40 -19.83 22.14
C ALA A 150 6.92 -19.53 20.72
N THR A 151 6.26 -20.04 19.70
CA THR A 151 6.60 -19.77 18.30
C THR A 151 6.46 -18.26 17.97
N ALA A 152 5.37 -17.63 18.42
CA ALA A 152 5.19 -16.19 18.21
C ALA A 152 6.32 -15.36 18.81
N ARG A 153 6.77 -15.71 20.04
CA ARG A 153 7.91 -15.06 20.70
C ARG A 153 9.23 -15.28 19.98
N LEU A 154 9.47 -16.48 19.46
CA LEU A 154 10.65 -16.73 18.62
C LEU A 154 10.67 -15.80 17.41
N LEU A 155 9.56 -15.72 16.69
CA LEU A 155 9.45 -14.85 15.51
C LEU A 155 9.58 -13.36 15.85
N GLU A 156 9.03 -12.90 16.98
CA GLU A 156 9.15 -11.51 17.43
C GLU A 156 10.59 -11.13 17.84
N ASN A 157 11.39 -12.09 18.30
CA ASN A 157 12.76 -11.84 18.74
C ASN A 157 13.79 -11.90 17.61
N GLU A 158 13.40 -12.37 16.43
CA GLU A 158 14.28 -12.42 15.28
C GLU A 158 14.37 -11.05 14.58
N ILE A 159 15.47 -10.84 13.88
CA ILE A 159 15.71 -9.59 13.13
C ILE A 159 15.28 -9.79 11.69
N TRP A 160 14.18 -9.16 11.32
CA TRP A 160 13.65 -9.14 9.96
C TRP A 160 14.01 -7.85 9.22
N GLY A 161 14.15 -7.91 7.91
CA GLY A 161 14.52 -6.75 7.09
C GLY A 161 14.12 -6.89 5.63
N GLN A 162 14.52 -5.93 4.82
CA GLN A 162 14.11 -5.84 3.42
C GLN A 162 14.58 -7.06 2.58
N GLY A 163 15.76 -7.62 2.87
CA GLY A 163 16.29 -8.81 2.20
C GLY A 163 15.93 -10.13 2.91
N PHE A 164 15.30 -10.07 4.08
CA PHE A 164 14.90 -11.22 4.88
C PHE A 164 13.61 -10.88 5.63
N PRO A 165 12.45 -10.92 4.96
CA PRO A 165 11.16 -10.56 5.56
C PRO A 165 10.72 -11.55 6.64
N ALA A 166 9.87 -11.08 7.57
CA ALA A 166 9.24 -11.97 8.53
C ALA A 166 8.38 -13.02 7.82
N PRO A 167 8.37 -14.28 8.29
CA PRO A 167 7.59 -15.33 7.66
C PRO A 167 6.09 -15.03 7.72
N LEU A 168 5.40 -15.39 6.64
CA LEU A 168 3.96 -15.24 6.49
C LEU A 168 3.33 -16.60 6.26
N PHE A 169 2.49 -17.04 7.17
CA PHE A 169 1.81 -18.33 7.06
C PHE A 169 0.40 -18.16 6.51
N LEU A 170 0.01 -19.05 5.61
CA LEU A 170 -1.33 -19.14 5.05
C LEU A 170 -1.94 -20.49 5.38
N ASP A 171 -3.15 -20.48 5.94
CA ASP A 171 -3.86 -21.69 6.30
C ASP A 171 -5.38 -21.48 6.27
N GLU A 172 -6.14 -22.58 6.26
CA GLU A 172 -7.59 -22.58 6.33
C GLU A 172 -8.06 -22.92 7.75
N PHE A 173 -9.02 -22.13 8.23
CA PHE A 173 -9.58 -22.27 9.57
C PHE A 173 -11.10 -22.21 9.54
N ASP A 174 -11.75 -23.00 10.36
CA ASP A 174 -13.16 -22.82 10.69
C ASP A 174 -13.32 -21.60 11.62
N VAL A 175 -14.26 -20.73 11.31
CA VAL A 175 -14.58 -19.57 12.14
C VAL A 175 -15.69 -19.96 13.14
N GLU A 176 -15.31 -20.21 14.39
CA GLU A 176 -16.28 -20.54 15.47
C GLU A 176 -17.00 -19.28 15.98
N GLN A 177 -16.27 -18.16 16.13
CA GLN A 177 -16.84 -16.90 16.61
C GLN A 177 -16.20 -15.71 15.90
N GLN A 178 -16.98 -14.65 15.72
CA GLN A 178 -16.49 -13.40 15.17
C GLN A 178 -17.19 -12.19 15.79
N ARG A 179 -16.45 -11.12 16.08
CA ARG A 179 -16.99 -9.88 16.57
C ARG A 179 -16.14 -8.66 16.18
N VAL A 180 -16.80 -7.54 15.95
CA VAL A 180 -16.11 -6.27 15.71
C VAL A 180 -15.80 -5.61 17.06
N LEU A 181 -14.52 -5.27 17.29
CA LEU A 181 -14.04 -4.58 18.48
C LEU A 181 -13.80 -3.11 18.16
N LYS A 182 -14.23 -2.22 19.08
CA LYS A 182 -14.03 -0.76 18.99
C LYS A 182 -14.40 -0.21 17.60
N ASP A 183 -15.42 -0.79 16.96
CA ASP A 183 -15.88 -0.43 15.62
C ASP A 183 -14.81 -0.45 14.50
N LYS A 184 -13.66 -1.02 14.77
CA LYS A 184 -12.48 -0.94 13.91
C LYS A 184 -11.81 -2.28 13.60
N HIS A 185 -11.76 -3.19 14.56
CA HIS A 185 -11.00 -4.43 14.45
C HIS A 185 -11.94 -5.64 14.42
N LEU A 186 -11.56 -6.70 13.72
CA LEU A 186 -12.28 -7.97 13.73
C LEU A 186 -11.55 -8.97 14.62
N LYS A 187 -12.20 -9.39 15.72
CA LYS A 187 -11.72 -10.51 16.55
C LYS A 187 -12.41 -11.79 16.08
N LEU A 188 -11.61 -12.84 15.92
CA LEU A 188 -12.03 -14.17 15.50
C LEU A 188 -11.63 -15.19 16.54
N ARG A 189 -12.46 -16.23 16.73
CA ARG A 189 -12.06 -17.51 17.29
C ARG A 189 -12.07 -18.51 16.16
N LEU A 190 -10.90 -19.06 15.88
CA LEU A 190 -10.63 -19.95 14.77
C LEU A 190 -10.37 -21.36 15.29
N ARG A 191 -10.71 -22.39 14.50
CA ARG A 191 -10.43 -23.79 14.80
C ARG A 191 -9.75 -24.45 13.60
N LYS A 192 -8.72 -25.23 13.89
CA LYS A 192 -8.08 -26.16 12.93
C LYS A 192 -7.87 -27.51 13.64
N GLY A 193 -8.64 -28.52 13.24
CA GLY A 193 -8.70 -29.78 13.98
C GLY A 193 -9.10 -29.54 15.43
N ASP A 194 -8.27 -29.99 16.38
CA ASP A 194 -8.48 -29.81 17.82
C ASP A 194 -7.91 -28.48 18.36
N THR A 195 -7.19 -27.74 17.56
CA THR A 195 -6.55 -26.49 17.98
C THR A 195 -7.50 -25.30 17.81
N ARG A 196 -7.65 -24.50 18.87
CA ARG A 196 -8.39 -23.23 18.87
C ARG A 196 -7.45 -22.06 19.02
N ILE A 197 -7.70 -21.00 18.24
CA ILE A 197 -6.84 -19.83 18.16
C ILE A 197 -7.70 -18.57 18.23
N ASP A 198 -7.32 -17.63 19.10
CA ASP A 198 -7.84 -16.28 19.06
C ASP A 198 -7.02 -15.45 18.05
N ALA A 199 -7.68 -14.88 17.07
CA ALA A 199 -7.07 -14.05 16.04
C ALA A 199 -7.69 -12.64 16.01
N ILE A 200 -6.92 -11.67 15.55
CA ILE A 200 -7.38 -10.30 15.38
C ILE A 200 -6.90 -9.73 14.05
N GLN A 201 -7.84 -9.17 13.28
CA GLN A 201 -7.54 -8.35 12.11
C GLN A 201 -7.70 -6.88 12.50
N PHE A 202 -6.58 -6.18 12.61
CA PHE A 202 -6.57 -4.76 12.90
C PHE A 202 -7.09 -3.94 11.73
N ASN A 203 -7.78 -2.84 12.02
CA ASN A 203 -8.31 -1.89 11.04
C ASN A 203 -9.24 -2.53 9.97
N PHE A 204 -9.94 -3.60 10.32
CA PHE A 204 -10.83 -4.34 9.43
C PHE A 204 -11.86 -3.44 8.75
N THR A 205 -12.53 -2.53 9.49
CA THR A 205 -13.60 -1.67 8.96
C THR A 205 -13.10 -0.53 8.08
N THR A 206 -11.82 -0.20 8.13
CA THR A 206 -11.21 0.85 7.31
C THR A 206 -10.76 0.34 5.94
N GLN A 207 -10.75 -0.98 5.73
CA GLN A 207 -10.42 -1.57 4.45
C GLN A 207 -11.59 -1.48 3.47
N PRO A 208 -11.37 -1.24 2.18
CA PRO A 208 -12.41 -1.21 1.16
C PRO A 208 -13.28 -2.47 1.19
N GLY A 209 -14.61 -2.32 1.09
CA GLY A 209 -15.57 -3.43 1.11
C GLY A 209 -15.88 -4.02 2.48
N ASN A 210 -15.08 -3.78 3.52
CA ASN A 210 -15.28 -4.39 4.82
C ASN A 210 -16.30 -3.66 5.71
N ARG A 211 -16.65 -2.40 5.42
CA ARG A 211 -17.67 -1.66 6.19
C ARG A 211 -19.04 -2.33 6.14
N THR A 212 -19.48 -2.74 4.95
CA THR A 212 -20.75 -3.47 4.75
C THR A 212 -20.71 -4.83 5.43
N ARG A 213 -19.58 -5.55 5.31
CA ARG A 213 -19.36 -6.84 5.96
C ARG A 213 -19.37 -6.71 7.49
N ALA A 214 -18.74 -5.68 8.06
CA ALA A 214 -18.80 -5.38 9.48
C ALA A 214 -20.24 -5.13 9.98
N ALA A 215 -21.06 -4.41 9.21
CA ALA A 215 -22.46 -4.16 9.54
C ALA A 215 -23.31 -5.45 9.53
N SER A 216 -23.04 -6.40 8.62
CA SER A 216 -23.69 -7.71 8.59
C SER A 216 -23.29 -8.57 9.79
N LEU A 217 -22.00 -8.57 10.17
CA LEU A 217 -21.47 -9.31 11.31
C LEU A 217 -22.11 -8.82 12.64
N ARG A 218 -22.29 -7.51 12.79
CA ARG A 218 -22.99 -6.94 13.98
C ARG A 218 -24.45 -7.36 14.06
N ARG A 219 -25.15 -7.47 12.94
CA ARG A 219 -26.55 -7.91 12.90
C ARG A 219 -26.70 -9.39 13.29
N ASN A 220 -25.78 -10.24 12.86
CA ASN A 220 -25.76 -11.66 13.20
C ASN A 220 -25.42 -11.90 14.69
N ALA A 221 -24.48 -11.13 15.25
CA ALA A 221 -24.14 -11.20 16.68
C ALA A 221 -25.32 -10.86 17.61
N LYS A 222 -26.24 -9.99 17.18
CA LYS A 222 -27.47 -9.66 17.95
C LYS A 222 -28.56 -10.75 17.85
N ARG A 223 -28.44 -11.71 16.95
CA ARG A 223 -29.41 -12.83 16.77
C ARG A 223 -29.06 -14.09 17.56
N VAL A 224 -27.82 -14.19 18.06
CA VAL A 224 -27.45 -15.32 18.94
C VAL A 224 -27.86 -14.96 20.34
N LYS A 225 -29.07 -15.42 20.75
CA LYS A 225 -29.46 -15.39 22.17
C LYS A 225 -28.52 -16.32 22.94
N PRO A 226 -28.03 -15.95 24.12
CA PRO A 226 -27.36 -16.90 25.00
C PRO A 226 -28.38 -17.97 25.39
N ILE A 227 -27.94 -19.23 25.30
CA ILE A 227 -28.60 -20.38 25.89
C ILE A 227 -28.32 -20.38 27.38
#